data_585bcad3fcf381fa686d423a05fec24e
#
_entry.id   585bcad3fcf381fa686d423a05fec24e
#
_cell.length_a   1.000
_cell.length_b   1.000
_cell.length_c   1.000
_cell.angle_alpha   90.00
_cell.angle_beta   90.00
_cell.angle_gamma   90.00
#
_symmetry.space_group_name_H-M   'P 1'
#
loop_
_entity.id
_entity.type
_entity.pdbx_description
1 polymer ?
#
loop_
_entity_poly.entity_id
_entity_poly.type
_entity_poly.pdbx_seq_one_letter_code
_entity_poly.pdbx_strand_id
1 'polypeptide(L)'
;YKNLGIKAETSAFIDDMVAAYLWADLIICRAGAMTISEVAAIGVPAILIPLPSAIDDHQTANAHYLTDAGAGLLLRQNDLNAETLAKFITEALTNLENMRAAAKQCASLDATATVANFCVSEARP
;
A
#
# COMPACT_ATOMS: atom_id res chain seq x y z
N TYR A 1 19.63 12.51 3.67
CA TYR A 1 19.69 12.56 2.21
C TYR A 1 20.79 13.53 1.73
N LYS A 2 20.80 14.78 2.20
CA LYS A 2 21.78 15.81 1.75
C LYS A 2 23.24 15.37 1.97
N ASN A 3 23.55 14.75 3.12
CA ASN A 3 24.90 14.29 3.45
C ASN A 3 25.42 13.14 2.54
N LEU A 4 24.50 12.47 1.85
CA LEU A 4 24.81 11.36 0.93
C LEU A 4 24.71 11.78 -0.54
N GLY A 5 24.49 13.06 -0.84
CA GLY A 5 24.33 13.57 -2.19
C GLY A 5 23.09 13.07 -2.93
N ILE A 6 22.11 12.54 -2.21
CA ILE A 6 20.88 12.01 -2.79
C ILE A 6 19.89 13.16 -3.00
N LYS A 7 19.36 13.29 -4.21
CA LYS A 7 18.24 14.18 -4.49
C LYS A 7 16.99 13.58 -3.86
N ALA A 8 16.44 14.26 -2.88
CA ALA A 8 15.18 13.88 -2.23
C ALA A 8 14.38 15.14 -1.93
N GLU A 9 13.09 15.08 -2.20
CA GLU A 9 12.12 16.04 -1.72
C GLU A 9 11.59 15.56 -0.37
N THR A 10 11.50 16.47 0.59
CA THR A 10 10.97 16.16 1.92
C THR A 10 9.89 17.16 2.26
N SER A 11 8.74 16.65 2.67
CA SER A 11 7.59 17.44 3.10
C SER A 11 7.05 16.90 4.42
N ALA A 12 6.59 17.79 5.27
CA ALA A 12 5.90 17.41 6.50
C ALA A 12 4.48 16.88 6.22
N PHE A 13 3.89 17.32 5.12
CA PHE A 13 2.56 16.94 4.67
C PHE A 13 2.48 17.01 3.15
N ILE A 14 1.67 16.16 2.54
CA ILE A 14 1.38 16.15 1.10
C ILE A 14 -0.10 16.46 0.93
N ASP A 15 -0.41 17.60 0.34
CA ASP A 15 -1.81 18.04 0.16
C ASP A 15 -2.53 17.24 -0.92
N ASP A 16 -1.83 16.90 -2.01
CA ASP A 16 -2.37 16.10 -3.10
C ASP A 16 -1.76 14.69 -3.10
N MET A 17 -2.33 13.82 -2.28
CA MET A 17 -1.91 12.41 -2.19
C MET A 17 -2.17 11.64 -3.49
N VAL A 18 -3.23 11.98 -4.23
CA VAL A 18 -3.54 11.33 -5.50
C VAL A 18 -2.43 11.59 -6.52
N ALA A 19 -2.03 12.86 -6.67
CA ALA A 19 -0.93 13.21 -7.55
C ALA A 19 0.39 12.53 -7.13
N ALA A 20 0.66 12.45 -5.82
CA ALA A 20 1.85 11.78 -5.30
C ALA A 20 1.86 10.28 -5.61
N TYR A 21 0.74 9.59 -5.42
CA TYR A 21 0.62 8.17 -5.76
C TYR A 21 0.73 7.91 -7.27
N LEU A 22 0.11 8.76 -8.11
CA LEU A 22 0.18 8.65 -9.57
C LEU A 22 1.59 8.91 -10.12
N TRP A 23 2.37 9.74 -9.43
CA TRP A 23 3.76 10.03 -9.78
C TRP A 23 4.70 8.89 -9.39
N ALA A 24 4.40 8.15 -8.32
CA ALA A 24 5.27 7.11 -7.79
C ALA A 24 5.25 5.84 -8.64
N ASP A 25 6.41 5.25 -8.89
CA ASP A 25 6.55 3.92 -9.45
C ASP A 25 6.41 2.83 -8.40
N LEU A 26 6.89 3.10 -7.18
CA LEU A 26 6.85 2.22 -6.03
C LEU A 26 6.69 3.05 -4.77
N ILE A 27 5.88 2.60 -3.84
CA ILE A 27 5.75 3.24 -2.53
C ILE A 27 6.24 2.33 -1.40
N ILE A 28 6.73 2.95 -0.33
CA ILE A 28 7.12 2.28 0.90
C ILE A 28 6.31 2.93 2.02
N CYS A 29 5.41 2.19 2.64
CA CYS A 29 4.46 2.77 3.59
C CYS A 29 4.06 1.80 4.70
N ARG A 30 3.33 2.32 5.69
CA ARG A 30 2.62 1.51 6.69
C ARG A 30 1.37 0.89 6.06
N ALA A 31 0.86 -0.20 6.68
CA ALA A 31 -0.29 -0.94 6.16
C ALA A 31 -1.59 -0.55 6.89
N GLY A 32 -1.85 0.74 7.04
CA GLY A 32 -3.15 1.23 7.51
C GLY A 32 -4.25 0.93 6.49
N ALA A 33 -5.49 0.68 6.94
CA ALA A 33 -6.60 0.30 6.06
C ALA A 33 -6.86 1.32 4.93
N MET A 34 -6.82 2.63 5.25
CA MET A 34 -6.99 3.69 4.25
C MET A 34 -5.87 3.65 3.21
N THR A 35 -4.62 3.52 3.65
CA THR A 35 -3.46 3.43 2.75
C THR A 35 -3.57 2.23 1.80
N ILE A 36 -3.96 1.06 2.32
CA ILE A 36 -4.18 -0.13 1.49
C ILE A 36 -5.24 0.11 0.42
N SER A 37 -6.36 0.75 0.80
CA SER A 37 -7.45 1.07 -0.14
C SER A 37 -7.00 2.08 -1.21
N GLU A 38 -6.25 3.10 -0.84
CA GLU A 38 -5.73 4.13 -1.75
C GLU A 38 -4.71 3.52 -2.73
N VAL A 39 -3.78 2.70 -2.23
CA VAL A 39 -2.78 1.99 -3.03
C VAL A 39 -3.44 1.07 -4.05
N ALA A 40 -4.45 0.30 -3.63
CA ALA A 40 -5.23 -0.54 -4.53
C ALA A 40 -5.96 0.30 -5.59
N ALA A 41 -6.67 1.37 -5.19
CA ALA A 41 -7.46 2.21 -6.09
C ALA A 41 -6.61 2.86 -7.20
N ILE A 42 -5.42 3.32 -6.86
CA ILE A 42 -4.46 3.92 -7.82
C ILE A 42 -3.74 2.83 -8.64
N GLY A 43 -3.54 1.67 -8.05
CA GLY A 43 -2.80 0.58 -8.67
C GLY A 43 -1.28 0.78 -8.62
N VAL A 44 -0.75 1.37 -7.56
CA VAL A 44 0.69 1.56 -7.38
C VAL A 44 1.29 0.41 -6.58
N PRO A 45 2.42 -0.18 -7.01
CA PRO A 45 3.13 -1.21 -6.26
C PRO A 45 3.62 -0.72 -4.90
N ALA A 46 3.60 -1.57 -3.86
CA ALA A 46 3.95 -1.18 -2.52
C ALA A 46 4.88 -2.16 -1.79
N ILE A 47 5.83 -1.62 -1.01
CA ILE A 47 6.48 -2.34 0.08
C ILE A 47 5.81 -1.91 1.38
N LEU A 48 5.14 -2.85 2.02
CA LEU A 48 4.30 -2.63 3.19
C LEU A 48 5.09 -2.98 4.45
N ILE A 49 5.21 -2.01 5.36
CA ILE A 49 5.90 -2.17 6.64
C ILE A 49 4.88 -1.99 7.76
N PRO A 50 4.20 -3.08 8.21
CA PRO A 50 3.21 -3.01 9.28
C PRO A 50 3.81 -2.43 10.57
N LEU A 51 3.00 -1.69 11.31
CA LEU A 51 3.39 -1.16 12.62
C LEU A 51 3.36 -2.27 13.67
N PRO A 52 4.47 -2.59 14.36
CA PRO A 52 4.55 -3.72 15.28
C PRO A 52 3.63 -3.62 16.51
N SER A 53 3.27 -2.39 16.90
CA SER A 53 2.40 -2.09 18.04
C SER A 53 0.93 -1.96 17.66
N ALA A 54 0.54 -2.34 16.44
CA ALA A 54 -0.85 -2.33 16.03
C ALA A 54 -1.63 -3.38 16.85
N ILE A 55 -2.75 -2.96 17.45
CA ILE A 55 -3.62 -3.84 18.25
C ILE A 55 -4.05 -5.01 17.34
N ASP A 56 -3.96 -6.24 17.87
CA ASP A 56 -4.33 -7.47 17.15
C ASP A 56 -3.64 -7.68 15.78
N ASP A 57 -2.47 -7.06 15.57
CA ASP A 57 -1.68 -7.17 14.33
C ASP A 57 -2.48 -6.84 13.03
N HIS A 58 -3.52 -5.99 13.15
CA HIS A 58 -4.41 -5.67 12.05
C HIS A 58 -3.68 -5.08 10.83
N GLN A 59 -2.53 -4.40 11.00
CA GLN A 59 -1.77 -3.88 9.86
C GLN A 59 -1.12 -5.01 9.04
N THR A 60 -0.68 -6.09 9.67
CA THR A 60 -0.21 -7.27 8.93
C THR A 60 -1.35 -7.91 8.14
N ALA A 61 -2.53 -8.05 8.76
CA ALA A 61 -3.71 -8.55 8.06
C ALA A 61 -4.11 -7.65 6.87
N ASN A 62 -4.09 -6.33 7.04
CA ASN A 62 -4.33 -5.39 5.94
C ASN A 62 -3.28 -5.54 4.82
N ALA A 63 -2.00 -5.72 5.16
CA ALA A 63 -0.95 -5.90 4.17
C ALA A 63 -1.18 -7.14 3.31
N HIS A 64 -1.67 -8.23 3.89
CA HIS A 64 -1.98 -9.47 3.18
C HIS A 64 -2.99 -9.28 2.05
N TYR A 65 -3.90 -8.30 2.16
CA TYR A 65 -4.85 -7.98 1.10
C TYR A 65 -4.16 -7.66 -0.25
N LEU A 66 -3.02 -6.97 -0.21
CA LEU A 66 -2.24 -6.66 -1.40
C LEU A 66 -1.17 -7.71 -1.69
N THR A 67 -0.50 -8.24 -0.65
CA THR A 67 0.62 -9.15 -0.86
C THR A 67 0.19 -10.52 -1.36
N ASP A 68 -0.94 -11.04 -0.90
CA ASP A 68 -1.49 -12.32 -1.36
C ASP A 68 -1.98 -12.25 -2.81
N ALA A 69 -2.33 -11.06 -3.28
CA ALA A 69 -2.66 -10.80 -4.68
C ALA A 69 -1.43 -10.54 -5.56
N GLY A 70 -0.23 -10.45 -4.99
CA GLY A 70 0.99 -10.09 -5.71
C GLY A 70 1.14 -8.61 -6.03
N ALA A 71 0.37 -7.75 -5.37
CA ALA A 71 0.36 -6.29 -5.54
C ALA A 71 1.38 -5.56 -4.65
N GLY A 72 1.93 -6.24 -3.66
CA GLY A 72 2.86 -5.67 -2.71
C GLY A 72 3.82 -6.70 -2.11
N LEU A 73 4.83 -6.21 -1.42
CA LEU A 73 5.76 -7.00 -0.63
C LEU A 73 5.62 -6.62 0.85
N LEU A 74 5.62 -7.60 1.73
CA LEU A 74 5.55 -7.36 3.18
C LEU A 74 6.95 -7.45 3.79
N LEU A 75 7.41 -6.35 4.38
CA LEU A 75 8.65 -6.27 5.12
C LEU A 75 8.34 -5.98 6.60
N ARG A 76 8.60 -6.93 7.48
CA ARG A 76 8.38 -6.73 8.91
C ARG A 76 9.35 -5.70 9.48
N GLN A 77 8.88 -4.86 10.39
CA GLN A 77 9.69 -3.82 11.03
C GLN A 77 10.96 -4.37 11.69
N ASN A 78 10.89 -5.58 12.27
CA ASN A 78 12.04 -6.20 12.94
C ASN A 78 13.16 -6.62 11.96
N ASP A 79 12.80 -6.84 10.68
CA ASP A 79 13.73 -7.25 9.62
C ASP A 79 14.21 -6.03 8.80
N LEU A 80 13.67 -4.84 9.11
CA LEU A 80 13.96 -3.62 8.37
C LEU A 80 15.38 -3.12 8.67
N ASN A 81 16.21 -3.18 7.67
CA ASN A 81 17.53 -2.55 7.62
C ASN A 81 17.84 -2.15 6.17
N ALA A 82 18.92 -1.42 5.94
CA ALA A 82 19.27 -0.89 4.62
C ALA A 82 19.48 -2.00 3.58
N GLU A 83 20.09 -3.11 3.95
CA GLU A 83 20.36 -4.23 3.05
C GLU A 83 19.06 -4.96 2.66
N THR A 84 18.22 -5.27 3.64
CA THR A 84 16.93 -5.94 3.41
C THR A 84 16.02 -5.05 2.57
N LEU A 85 15.92 -3.76 2.91
CA LEU A 85 15.09 -2.83 2.14
C LEU A 85 15.58 -2.72 0.69
N ALA A 86 16.89 -2.65 0.46
CA ALA A 86 17.45 -2.61 -0.90
C ALA A 86 17.09 -3.86 -1.71
N LYS A 87 17.10 -5.06 -1.10
CA LYS A 87 16.65 -6.29 -1.75
C LYS A 87 15.19 -6.22 -2.15
N PHE A 88 14.32 -5.79 -1.23
CA PHE A 88 12.88 -5.63 -1.50
C PHE A 88 12.60 -4.60 -2.61
N ILE A 89 13.32 -3.48 -2.62
CA ILE A 89 13.22 -2.48 -3.69
C ILE A 89 13.62 -3.10 -5.03
N THR A 90 14.74 -3.82 -5.08
CA THR A 90 15.22 -4.47 -6.32
C THR A 90 14.20 -5.50 -6.82
N GLU A 91 13.65 -6.32 -5.93
CA GLU A 91 12.61 -7.30 -6.26
C GLU A 91 11.36 -6.60 -6.81
N ALA A 92 10.86 -5.56 -6.15
CA ALA A 92 9.72 -4.79 -6.62
C ALA A 92 9.98 -4.16 -7.99
N LEU A 93 11.14 -3.53 -8.20
CA LEU A 93 11.49 -2.88 -9.47
C LEU A 93 11.58 -3.87 -10.64
N THR A 94 11.96 -5.12 -10.40
CA THR A 94 11.98 -6.15 -11.44
C THR A 94 10.60 -6.69 -11.80
N ASN A 95 9.57 -6.41 -10.98
CA ASN A 95 8.22 -6.96 -11.13
C ASN A 95 7.11 -5.89 -11.15
N LEU A 96 7.47 -4.62 -11.37
CA LEU A 96 6.55 -3.47 -11.25
C LEU A 96 5.25 -3.64 -12.04
N GLU A 97 5.32 -4.07 -13.30
CA GLU A 97 4.15 -4.18 -14.18
C GLU A 97 3.16 -5.22 -13.67
N ASN A 98 3.64 -6.38 -13.21
CA ASN A 98 2.77 -7.41 -12.66
C ASN A 98 2.15 -6.96 -11.33
N MET A 99 2.94 -6.33 -10.46
CA MET A 99 2.46 -5.78 -9.20
C MET A 99 1.41 -4.68 -9.43
N ARG A 100 1.62 -3.82 -10.42
CA ARG A 100 0.69 -2.76 -10.81
C ARG A 100 -0.64 -3.33 -11.32
N ALA A 101 -0.57 -4.36 -12.17
CA ALA A 101 -1.75 -5.05 -12.67
C ALA A 101 -2.54 -5.73 -11.52
N ALA A 102 -1.83 -6.40 -10.61
CA ALA A 102 -2.42 -7.04 -9.44
C ALA A 102 -3.07 -6.02 -8.49
N ALA A 103 -2.43 -4.88 -8.22
CA ALA A 103 -2.97 -3.82 -7.37
C ALA A 103 -4.31 -3.29 -7.90
N LYS A 104 -4.42 -3.06 -9.21
CA LYS A 104 -5.66 -2.61 -9.85
C LYS A 104 -6.79 -3.64 -9.70
N GLN A 105 -6.48 -4.93 -9.65
CA GLN A 105 -7.50 -5.98 -9.45
C GLN A 105 -8.00 -6.03 -7.99
N CYS A 106 -7.21 -5.53 -7.04
CA CYS A 106 -7.64 -5.40 -5.64
C CYS A 106 -8.56 -4.21 -5.39
N ALA A 107 -8.70 -3.29 -6.35
CA ALA A 107 -9.51 -2.09 -6.15
C ALA A 107 -11.01 -2.43 -6.04
N SER A 108 -11.65 -1.95 -4.97
CA SER A 108 -13.10 -2.00 -4.77
C SER A 108 -13.66 -0.58 -4.87
N LEU A 109 -13.85 -0.11 -6.10
CA LEU A 109 -14.27 1.27 -6.37
C LEU A 109 -15.78 1.48 -6.13
N ASP A 110 -16.54 0.40 -6.01
CA ASP A 110 -17.99 0.37 -5.79
C ASP A 110 -18.38 0.00 -4.35
N ALA A 111 -17.44 0.00 -3.42
CA ALA A 111 -17.66 -0.42 -2.02
C ALA A 111 -18.84 0.30 -1.38
N THR A 112 -19.01 1.60 -1.59
CA THR A 112 -20.13 2.38 -1.06
C THR A 112 -21.47 1.88 -1.59
N ALA A 113 -21.57 1.62 -2.89
CA ALA A 113 -22.80 1.09 -3.50
C ALA A 113 -23.08 -0.34 -3.00
N THR A 114 -22.08 -1.16 -2.87
CA THR A 114 -22.17 -2.54 -2.35
C THR A 114 -22.72 -2.53 -0.91
N VAL A 115 -22.18 -1.72 -0.02
CA VAL A 115 -22.64 -1.60 1.36
C VAL A 115 -24.06 -1.04 1.41
N ALA A 116 -24.39 -0.01 0.63
CA ALA A 116 -25.71 0.57 0.59
C ALA A 116 -26.76 -0.46 0.12
N ASN A 117 -26.47 -1.22 -0.93
CA ASN A 117 -27.35 -2.26 -1.45
C ASN A 117 -27.55 -3.39 -0.44
N PHE A 118 -26.50 -3.80 0.27
CA PHE A 118 -26.59 -4.77 1.34
C PHE A 118 -27.50 -4.27 2.46
N CYS A 119 -27.32 -3.04 2.94
CA CYS A 119 -28.18 -2.45 3.98
C CYS A 119 -29.65 -2.42 3.56
N VAL A 120 -29.91 -2.06 2.28
CA VAL A 120 -31.28 -2.04 1.74
C VAL A 120 -31.88 -3.46 1.68
N SER A 121 -31.07 -4.46 1.25
CA SER A 121 -31.55 -5.86 1.14
C SER A 121 -31.87 -6.49 2.50
N GLU A 122 -31.14 -6.08 3.56
CA GLU A 122 -31.32 -6.57 4.91
C GLU A 122 -32.33 -5.75 5.75
N ALA A 123 -32.72 -4.58 5.25
CA ALA A 123 -33.76 -3.77 5.89
C ALA A 123 -35.11 -4.49 5.80
N ARG A 124 -35.56 -5.05 6.92
CA ARG A 124 -36.90 -5.62 7.03
C ARG A 124 -37.91 -4.47 7.20
N PRO A 125 -39.05 -4.51 6.52
CA PRO A 125 -40.13 -3.55 6.74
C PRO A 125 -40.70 -3.65 8.15
#